data_02c777490e57537cbd0ec9b6826ad815
#
_entry.id   02c777490e57537cbd0ec9b6826ad815
#
_cell.length_a   1.000
_cell.length_b   1.000
_cell.length_c   1.000
_cell.angle_alpha   90.00
_cell.angle_beta   90.00
_cell.angle_gamma   90.00
#
_symmetry.space_group_name_H-M   'P 1'
#
loop_
_entity.id
_entity.type
_entity.pdbx_description
1 polymer ?
#
loop_
_entity_poly.entity_id
_entity_poly.type
_entity_poly.pdbx_seq_one_letter_code
_entity_poly.pdbx_strand_id
1 'polypeptide(L)'
;MKRRTFIKNTAATSALVTLSGISLSSFTTTKERKITILHTNDVHSHIDPFPENHPKNPAMGGVARRASLIEQIRKEECNVLLLDAGDIFQGTPYFN
;
A
#
# COMPACT_ATOMS: atom_id res chain seq x y z
N MET A 1 -56.49 9.61 -10.85
CA MET A 1 -55.47 8.91 -11.62
C MET A 1 -55.82 7.44 -11.70
N LYS A 2 -55.87 6.90 -12.91
CA LYS A 2 -56.18 5.47 -13.09
C LYS A 2 -54.95 4.64 -12.60
N ARG A 3 -55.24 3.56 -11.90
CA ARG A 3 -54.16 2.67 -11.38
C ARG A 3 -53.15 2.26 -12.45
N ARG A 4 -53.58 2.01 -13.67
CA ARG A 4 -52.71 1.64 -14.80
C ARG A 4 -51.74 2.73 -15.19
N THR A 5 -52.14 3.98 -15.17
CA THR A 5 -51.26 5.12 -15.50
C THR A 5 -50.24 5.36 -14.41
N PHE A 6 -50.61 5.18 -13.15
CA PHE A 6 -49.67 5.28 -12.02
C PHE A 6 -48.58 4.21 -12.08
N ILE A 7 -48.95 2.95 -12.36
CA ILE A 7 -47.97 1.84 -12.47
C ILE A 7 -46.99 2.08 -13.63
N LYS A 8 -47.49 2.53 -14.79
CA LYS A 8 -46.65 2.84 -15.95
C LYS A 8 -45.67 3.98 -15.67
N ASN A 9 -46.12 5.03 -15.04
CA ASN A 9 -45.27 6.18 -14.69
C ASN A 9 -44.22 5.81 -13.62
N THR A 10 -44.60 5.00 -12.63
CA THR A 10 -43.68 4.54 -11.61
C THR A 10 -42.60 3.61 -12.18
N ALA A 11 -42.98 2.70 -13.10
CA ALA A 11 -42.03 1.82 -13.76
C ALA A 11 -41.04 2.59 -14.66
N ALA A 12 -41.52 3.58 -15.40
CA ALA A 12 -40.69 4.44 -16.25
C ALA A 12 -39.70 5.27 -15.41
N THR A 13 -40.15 5.83 -14.29
CA THR A 13 -39.31 6.60 -13.37
C THR A 13 -38.26 5.72 -12.69
N SER A 14 -38.63 4.51 -12.28
CA SER A 14 -37.68 3.55 -11.68
C SER A 14 -36.60 3.11 -12.67
N ALA A 15 -36.94 2.87 -13.92
CA ALA A 15 -35.98 2.53 -14.97
C ALA A 15 -35.02 3.68 -15.25
N LEU A 16 -35.49 4.93 -15.23
CA LEU A 16 -34.64 6.10 -15.43
C LEU A 16 -33.64 6.31 -14.27
N VAL A 17 -34.10 6.09 -13.04
CA VAL A 17 -33.29 6.21 -11.84
C VAL A 17 -32.20 5.13 -11.80
N THR A 18 -32.49 3.91 -12.21
CA THR A 18 -31.48 2.84 -12.29
C THR A 18 -30.42 3.12 -13.35
N LEU A 19 -30.81 3.62 -14.52
CA LEU A 19 -29.85 4.03 -15.57
C LEU A 19 -29.00 5.21 -15.13
N SER A 20 -29.57 6.20 -14.47
CA SER A 20 -28.82 7.33 -13.88
C SER A 20 -27.90 6.89 -12.77
N GLY A 21 -28.31 5.93 -11.94
CA GLY A 21 -27.50 5.36 -10.86
C GLY A 21 -26.26 4.65 -11.37
N ILE A 22 -26.37 3.90 -12.47
CA ILE A 22 -25.23 3.24 -13.12
C ILE A 22 -24.25 4.28 -13.69
N SER A 23 -24.75 5.34 -14.30
CA SER A 23 -23.91 6.43 -14.81
C SER A 23 -23.24 7.21 -13.68
N LEU A 24 -23.95 7.48 -12.59
CA LEU A 24 -23.42 8.15 -11.41
C LEU A 24 -22.35 7.32 -10.70
N SER A 25 -22.50 6.00 -10.62
CA SER A 25 -21.48 5.14 -10.00
C SER A 25 -20.18 5.09 -10.83
N SER A 26 -20.25 5.26 -12.16
CA SER A 26 -19.05 5.39 -12.97
C SER A 26 -18.37 6.77 -12.83
N PHE A 27 -19.11 7.82 -12.44
CA PHE A 27 -18.56 9.14 -12.13
C PHE A 27 -18.07 9.28 -10.68
N THR A 28 -18.59 8.47 -9.77
CA THR A 28 -18.20 8.49 -8.35
C THR A 28 -17.11 7.48 -8.00
N THR A 29 -16.51 6.79 -8.97
CA THR A 29 -15.27 6.09 -8.77
C THR A 29 -14.21 7.12 -8.38
N THR A 30 -14.11 7.35 -7.08
CA THR A 30 -13.00 8.12 -6.48
C THR A 30 -11.71 7.48 -6.96
N LYS A 31 -10.85 8.28 -7.59
CA LYS A 31 -9.48 7.85 -7.86
C LYS A 31 -8.86 7.44 -6.52
N GLU A 32 -8.62 6.17 -6.33
CA GLU A 32 -7.91 5.70 -5.16
C GLU A 32 -6.55 6.39 -5.10
N ARG A 33 -6.27 7.00 -3.96
CA ARG A 33 -4.93 7.52 -3.66
C ARG A 33 -4.27 6.54 -2.72
N LYS A 34 -3.13 6.03 -3.14
CA LYS A 34 -2.35 5.07 -2.37
C LYS A 34 -1.05 5.72 -1.93
N ILE A 35 -0.71 5.54 -0.67
CA ILE A 35 0.62 5.82 -0.14
C ILE A 35 1.19 4.53 0.42
N THR A 36 2.42 4.23 0.08
CA THR A 36 3.16 3.10 0.64
C THR A 36 4.11 3.62 1.70
N ILE A 37 3.94 3.15 2.91
CA ILE A 37 4.81 3.51 4.04
C ILE A 37 5.75 2.34 4.31
N LEU A 38 7.03 2.59 4.17
CA LEU A 38 8.09 1.67 4.58
C LEU A 38 8.68 2.15 5.91
N HIS A 39 8.92 1.25 6.81
CA HIS A 39 9.58 1.61 8.05
C HIS A 39 10.69 0.63 8.41
N THR A 40 11.71 1.16 9.04
CA THR A 40 12.79 0.40 9.64
C THR A 40 12.86 0.70 11.13
N ASN A 41 13.32 -0.27 11.89
CA ASN A 41 13.55 -0.11 13.32
C ASN A 41 14.59 -1.12 13.77
N ASP A 42 15.30 -0.79 14.83
CA ASP A 42 16.22 -1.70 15.51
C ASP A 42 17.24 -2.36 14.57
N VAL A 43 17.79 -1.58 13.65
CA VAL A 43 18.78 -2.11 12.68
C VAL A 43 20.14 -2.42 13.32
N HIS A 44 20.44 -1.83 14.49
CA HIS A 44 21.59 -2.13 15.35
C HIS A 44 22.92 -2.20 14.59
N SER A 45 23.18 -1.23 13.74
CA SER A 45 24.40 -1.15 12.93
C SER A 45 24.69 -2.37 12.04
N HIS A 46 23.67 -3.15 11.70
CA HIS A 46 23.81 -4.30 10.79
C HIS A 46 23.96 -3.84 9.34
N ILE A 47 25.17 -3.48 8.96
CA ILE A 47 25.52 -3.07 7.59
C ILE A 47 25.65 -4.31 6.71
N ASP A 48 26.40 -5.29 7.17
CA ASP A 48 26.57 -6.55 6.47
C ASP A 48 25.38 -7.52 6.71
N PRO A 49 25.12 -8.43 5.79
CA PRO A 49 24.16 -9.50 6.03
C PRO A 49 24.68 -10.43 7.14
N PHE A 50 23.78 -11.20 7.72
CA PHE A 50 24.15 -12.24 8.67
C PHE A 50 25.06 -13.27 7.99
N PRO A 51 26.01 -13.88 8.75
CA PRO A 51 26.84 -14.95 8.20
C PRO A 51 26.04 -16.11 7.66
N GLU A 52 26.61 -16.83 6.71
CA GLU A 52 25.97 -18.03 6.14
C GLU A 52 25.71 -19.11 7.17
N ASN A 53 26.51 -19.16 8.22
CA ASN A 53 26.36 -20.12 9.33
C ASN A 53 25.46 -19.61 10.47
N HIS A 54 24.74 -18.53 10.28
CA HIS A 54 23.85 -18.00 11.31
C HIS A 54 22.69 -19.00 11.57
N PRO A 55 22.41 -19.34 12.85
CA PRO A 55 21.48 -20.43 13.15
C PRO A 55 20.02 -20.18 12.74
N LYS A 56 19.59 -18.91 12.70
CA LYS A 56 18.21 -18.55 12.38
C LYS A 56 18.04 -17.87 11.03
N ASN A 57 18.99 -17.04 10.63
CA ASN A 57 18.86 -16.15 9.48
C ASN A 57 20.14 -16.16 8.63
N PRO A 58 20.55 -17.32 8.08
CA PRO A 58 21.80 -17.38 7.32
C PRO A 58 21.78 -16.48 6.10
N ALA A 59 22.83 -15.69 5.94
CA ALA A 59 23.05 -14.76 4.82
C ALA A 59 21.91 -13.73 4.58
N MET A 60 21.01 -13.54 5.54
CA MET A 60 19.89 -12.60 5.43
C MET A 60 20.26 -11.21 5.93
N GLY A 61 19.45 -10.24 5.53
CA GLY A 61 19.57 -8.86 5.99
C GLY A 61 20.66 -8.08 5.27
N GLY A 62 21.18 -7.05 5.95
CA GLY A 62 22.19 -6.13 5.45
C GLY A 62 21.60 -4.89 4.75
N VAL A 63 22.39 -3.81 4.79
CA VAL A 63 21.94 -2.51 4.25
C VAL A 63 21.83 -2.53 2.73
N ALA A 64 22.66 -3.25 2.03
CA ALA A 64 22.65 -3.32 0.58
C ALA A 64 21.35 -3.96 0.05
N ARG A 65 20.94 -5.07 0.66
CA ARG A 65 19.64 -5.72 0.32
C ARG A 65 18.46 -4.84 0.65
N ARG A 66 18.50 -4.19 1.79
CA ARG A 66 17.45 -3.24 2.19
C ARG A 66 17.35 -2.08 1.22
N ALA A 67 18.46 -1.50 0.81
CA ALA A 67 18.49 -0.43 -0.19
C ALA A 67 17.92 -0.88 -1.54
N SER A 68 18.28 -2.08 -1.98
CA SER A 68 17.77 -2.65 -3.24
C SER A 68 16.25 -2.88 -3.19
N LEU A 69 15.74 -3.40 -2.08
CA LEU A 69 14.31 -3.59 -1.89
C LEU A 69 13.54 -2.26 -1.87
N ILE A 70 14.06 -1.26 -1.17
CA ILE A 70 13.46 0.07 -1.13
C ILE A 70 13.45 0.69 -2.53
N GLU A 71 14.52 0.58 -3.28
CA GLU A 71 14.61 1.07 -4.65
C GLU A 71 13.59 0.38 -5.55
N GLN A 72 13.45 -0.93 -5.45
CA GLN A 72 12.46 -1.70 -6.19
C GLN A 72 11.04 -1.21 -5.89
N ILE A 73 10.70 -1.06 -4.62
CA ILE A 73 9.37 -0.58 -4.20
C ILE A 73 9.12 0.83 -4.73
N ARG A 74 10.12 1.71 -4.70
CA ARG A 74 10.00 3.07 -5.24
C ARG A 74 9.80 3.11 -6.75
N LYS A 75 10.24 2.10 -7.47
CA LYS A 75 9.99 1.96 -8.91
C LYS A 75 8.56 1.46 -9.19
N GLU A 76 8.06 0.58 -8.35
CA GLU A 76 6.73 -0.04 -8.50
C GLU A 76 5.60 0.85 -7.97
N GLU A 77 5.86 1.64 -6.94
CA GLU A 77 4.88 2.47 -6.25
C GLU A 77 5.15 3.96 -6.47
N CYS A 78 4.07 4.73 -6.71
CA CYS A 78 4.20 6.17 -7.02
C CYS A 78 4.53 7.03 -5.80
N ASN A 79 3.98 6.69 -4.64
CA ASN A 79 4.08 7.49 -3.42
C ASN A 79 4.65 6.63 -2.29
N VAL A 80 5.92 6.75 -2.02
CA VAL A 80 6.61 5.98 -0.99
C VAL A 80 7.17 6.92 0.06
N LEU A 81 6.84 6.65 1.32
CA LEU A 81 7.41 7.32 2.48
C LEU A 81 8.25 6.30 3.26
N LEU A 82 9.50 6.63 3.48
CA LEU A 82 10.41 5.82 4.27
C LEU A 82 10.64 6.48 5.62
N LEU A 83 10.36 5.74 6.69
CA LEU A 83 10.50 6.19 8.07
C LEU A 83 11.42 5.26 8.84
N ASP A 84 12.16 5.80 9.78
CA ASP A 84 12.98 5.04 10.72
C ASP A 84 12.52 5.31 12.15
N ALA A 85 12.30 4.25 12.91
CA ALA A 85 11.83 4.33 14.29
C ALA A 85 12.97 4.35 15.31
N GLY A 86 14.21 4.35 14.86
CA GLY A 86 15.36 4.45 15.74
C GLY A 86 16.00 3.13 16.11
N ASP A 87 16.81 3.18 17.15
CA ASP A 87 17.66 2.09 17.61
C ASP A 87 18.63 1.61 16.52
N ILE A 88 19.30 2.58 15.90
CA ILE A 88 20.16 2.37 14.73
C ILE A 88 21.52 1.83 15.14
N PHE A 89 22.02 2.26 16.28
CA PHE A 89 23.37 1.94 16.77
C PHE A 89 23.32 0.77 17.73
N GLN A 90 24.30 0.00 17.78
CA GLN A 90 24.69 -1.12 18.65
C GLN A 90 24.91 -2.43 17.90
N GLY A 91 25.61 -3.34 18.55
CA GLY A 91 25.62 -4.77 18.24
C GLY A 91 26.57 -5.22 17.14
N THR A 92 27.26 -4.31 16.46
CA THR A 92 28.26 -4.66 15.45
C THR A 92 29.54 -3.85 15.62
N PRO A 93 30.69 -4.28 15.01
CA PRO A 93 31.93 -3.53 15.01
C PRO A 93 31.82 -2.11 14.45
N TYR A 94 30.85 -1.85 13.61
CA TYR A 94 30.62 -0.52 13.02
C TYR A 94 30.16 0.52 14.05
N PHE A 95 29.58 0.07 15.14
CA PHE A 95 29.23 0.95 16.26
C PHE A 95 30.42 1.36 17.10
N ASN A 96 31.39 0.48 17.27
CA ASN A 96 32.56 0.68 18.09
C ASN A 96 33.72 1.29 17.30
#